data_3b7f8b7e5daa0525dead5eb7307b2806
#
_entry.id   3b7f8b7e5daa0525dead5eb7307b2806
#
_cell.length_a   1.000
_cell.length_b   1.000
_cell.length_c   1.000
_cell.angle_alpha   90.00
_cell.angle_beta   90.00
_cell.angle_gamma   90.00
#
_symmetry.space_group_name_H-M   'P 1'
#
loop_
_entity.id
_entity.type
_entity.pdbx_description
1 polymer ?
#
loop_
_entity_poly.entity_id
_entity_poly.type
_entity_poly.pdbx_seq_one_letter_code
_entity_poly.pdbx_strand_id
1 'polypeptide(L)'
;MKSVRALIVDDSSVMRKIVERALRQAGIDLTQVFEAGNGAEALGVLQGNGVDLILCDINMPVMDGLEFVKQLSGVEQARGVPVVMITTEGSESHVVQALSCGARGYIRKPFTPDQVKEHVMPLLAANS
;
A
#
# COMPACT_ATOMS: atom_id res chain seq x y z
N MET A 1 -18.91 -8.08 2.69
CA MET A 1 -17.77 -7.21 2.49
C MET A 1 -17.40 -7.17 1.01
N LYS A 2 -17.03 -6.01 0.52
CA LYS A 2 -16.64 -5.82 -0.87
C LYS A 2 -15.30 -6.51 -1.15
N SER A 3 -15.20 -7.17 -2.28
CA SER A 3 -13.94 -7.80 -2.69
C SER A 3 -12.89 -6.72 -3.03
N VAL A 4 -11.64 -7.02 -2.72
CA VAL A 4 -10.54 -6.05 -2.82
C VAL A 4 -9.43 -6.60 -3.70
N ARG A 5 -8.97 -5.78 -4.63
CA ARG A 5 -7.75 -6.04 -5.42
C ARG A 5 -6.66 -5.17 -4.81
N ALA A 6 -5.61 -5.79 -4.31
CA ALA A 6 -4.54 -5.08 -3.61
C ALA A 6 -3.24 -5.13 -4.41
N LEU A 7 -2.48 -4.03 -4.33
CA LEU A 7 -1.10 -3.98 -4.83
C LEU A 7 -0.19 -3.82 -3.62
N ILE A 8 0.75 -4.76 -3.45
CA ILE A 8 1.71 -4.75 -2.35
C ILE A 8 3.09 -4.45 -2.93
N VAL A 9 3.69 -3.36 -2.48
CA VAL A 9 4.97 -2.87 -2.99
C VAL A 9 6.01 -2.93 -1.89
N ASP A 10 7.00 -3.80 -2.05
CA ASP A 10 8.08 -3.99 -1.08
C ASP A 10 9.19 -4.74 -1.81
N ASP A 11 10.46 -4.37 -1.58
CA ASP A 11 11.58 -5.04 -2.24
C ASP A 11 11.84 -6.44 -1.70
N SER A 12 11.23 -6.81 -0.58
CA SER A 12 11.33 -8.16 -0.01
C SER A 12 10.11 -9.00 -0.38
N SER A 13 10.33 -10.08 -1.12
CA SER A 13 9.25 -10.99 -1.48
C SER A 13 8.63 -11.66 -0.25
N VAL A 14 9.46 -11.92 0.77
CA VAL A 14 8.97 -12.50 2.03
C VAL A 14 8.02 -11.51 2.72
N MET A 15 8.41 -10.24 2.74
CA MET A 15 7.58 -9.22 3.38
C MET A 15 6.25 -9.03 2.64
N ARG A 16 6.27 -9.12 1.31
CA ARG A 16 5.02 -9.05 0.55
C ARG A 16 4.05 -10.16 0.94
N LYS A 17 4.56 -11.36 1.18
CA LYS A 17 3.72 -12.49 1.63
C LYS A 17 3.19 -12.27 3.04
N ILE A 18 4.01 -11.68 3.91
CA ILE A 18 3.60 -11.36 5.29
C ILE A 18 2.46 -10.33 5.27
N VAL A 19 2.58 -9.30 4.43
CA VAL A 19 1.54 -8.28 4.29
C VAL A 19 0.25 -8.89 3.76
N GLU A 20 0.34 -9.72 2.73
CA GLU A 20 -0.83 -10.40 2.17
C GLU A 20 -1.54 -11.23 3.22
N ARG A 21 -0.78 -12.02 4.00
CA ARG A 21 -1.35 -12.85 5.06
C ARG A 21 -2.05 -11.99 6.11
N ALA A 22 -1.42 -10.87 6.50
CA ALA A 22 -1.99 -9.99 7.50
C ALA A 22 -3.32 -9.39 7.02
N LEU A 23 -3.40 -9.02 5.74
CA LEU A 23 -4.65 -8.52 5.17
C LEU A 23 -5.76 -9.55 5.23
N ARG A 24 -5.45 -10.80 4.88
CA ARG A 24 -6.42 -11.87 4.93
C ARG A 24 -6.86 -12.17 6.36
N GLN A 25 -5.92 -12.17 7.29
CA GLN A 25 -6.22 -12.41 8.71
C GLN A 25 -7.03 -11.25 9.31
N ALA A 26 -6.89 -10.05 8.76
CA ALA A 26 -7.68 -8.89 9.17
C ALA A 26 -9.13 -8.95 8.66
N GLY A 27 -9.47 -9.95 7.86
CA GLY A 27 -10.82 -10.12 7.34
C GLY A 27 -11.07 -9.43 6.02
N ILE A 28 -10.03 -8.97 5.35
CA ILE A 28 -10.18 -8.32 4.04
C ILE A 28 -10.31 -9.40 2.96
N ASP A 29 -11.35 -9.28 2.15
CA ASP A 29 -11.63 -10.24 1.08
C ASP A 29 -10.78 -9.91 -0.15
N LEU A 30 -9.55 -10.44 -0.17
CA LEU A 30 -8.64 -10.23 -1.28
C LEU A 30 -8.99 -11.18 -2.43
N THR A 31 -9.45 -10.61 -3.53
CA THR A 31 -9.77 -11.39 -4.73
C THR A 31 -8.59 -11.44 -5.69
N GLN A 32 -7.71 -10.44 -5.62
CA GLN A 32 -6.54 -10.36 -6.48
C GLN A 32 -5.43 -9.62 -5.75
N VAL A 33 -4.21 -10.15 -5.84
CA VAL A 33 -3.04 -9.54 -5.21
C VAL A 33 -1.98 -9.36 -6.29
N PHE A 34 -1.56 -8.10 -6.48
CA PHE A 34 -0.44 -7.77 -7.34
C PHE A 34 0.75 -7.43 -6.46
N GLU A 35 1.95 -7.75 -6.92
CA GLU A 35 3.18 -7.50 -6.18
C GLU A 35 4.15 -6.71 -7.05
N ALA A 36 4.92 -5.84 -6.40
CA ALA A 36 5.98 -5.08 -7.06
C ALA A 36 7.15 -4.91 -6.11
N GLY A 37 8.35 -4.92 -6.62
CA GLY A 37 9.57 -4.81 -5.83
C GLY A 37 10.06 -3.39 -5.63
N ASN A 38 9.48 -2.43 -6.32
CA ASN A 38 9.81 -1.01 -6.18
C ASN A 38 8.71 -0.16 -6.81
N GLY A 39 8.84 1.16 -6.68
CA GLY A 39 7.84 2.08 -7.19
C GLY A 39 7.67 2.06 -8.70
N ALA A 40 8.75 1.86 -9.44
CA ALA A 40 8.69 1.83 -10.90
C ALA A 40 7.89 0.61 -11.39
N GLU A 41 8.14 -0.55 -10.81
CA GLU A 41 7.36 -1.76 -11.11
C GLU A 41 5.89 -1.57 -10.76
N ALA A 42 5.64 -0.93 -9.62
CA ALA A 42 4.27 -0.69 -9.16
C ALA A 42 3.50 0.19 -10.14
N LEU A 43 4.14 1.23 -10.67
CA LEU A 43 3.52 2.08 -11.69
C LEU A 43 3.18 1.29 -12.95
N GLY A 44 4.08 0.36 -13.33
CA GLY A 44 3.82 -0.52 -14.47
C GLY A 44 2.61 -1.41 -14.26
N VAL A 45 2.46 -1.97 -13.06
CA VAL A 45 1.30 -2.79 -12.72
C VAL A 45 0.01 -1.98 -12.85
N LEU A 46 0.02 -0.75 -12.37
CA LEU A 46 -1.17 0.10 -12.37
C LEU A 46 -1.60 0.53 -13.78
N GLN A 47 -0.70 0.49 -14.74
CA GLN A 47 -1.06 0.85 -16.13
C GLN A 47 -2.03 -0.14 -16.76
N GLY A 48 -1.99 -1.39 -16.35
CA GLY A 48 -2.84 -2.42 -16.94
C GLY A 48 -3.85 -3.05 -16.00
N ASN A 49 -3.84 -2.65 -14.72
CA ASN A 49 -4.66 -3.31 -13.71
C ASN A 49 -5.28 -2.31 -12.74
N GLY A 50 -6.59 -2.42 -12.55
CA GLY A 50 -7.25 -1.64 -11.51
C GLY A 50 -7.05 -2.27 -10.15
N VAL A 51 -6.80 -1.45 -9.12
CA VAL A 51 -6.66 -1.90 -7.74
C VAL A 51 -7.53 -1.06 -6.82
N ASP A 52 -7.83 -1.59 -5.66
CA ASP A 52 -8.68 -0.93 -4.67
C ASP A 52 -7.90 -0.48 -3.45
N LEU A 53 -6.68 -0.96 -3.29
CA LEU A 53 -5.84 -0.68 -2.13
C LEU A 53 -4.38 -0.86 -2.52
N ILE A 54 -3.52 0.05 -2.06
CA ILE A 54 -2.06 -0.06 -2.26
C ILE A 54 -1.38 -0.02 -0.90
N LEU A 55 -0.50 -0.99 -0.64
CA LEU A 55 0.36 -0.99 0.53
C LEU A 55 1.80 -0.91 0.04
N CYS A 56 2.54 0.07 0.51
CA CYS A 56 3.85 0.40 -0.04
C CYS A 56 4.89 0.67 1.03
N ASP A 57 6.02 -0.01 0.95
CA ASP A 57 7.18 0.29 1.77
C ASP A 57 7.76 1.65 1.36
N ILE A 58 8.43 2.31 2.27
CA ILE A 58 9.08 3.59 1.99
C ILE A 58 10.46 3.36 1.35
N ASN A 59 11.26 2.48 1.92
CA ASN A 59 12.65 2.27 1.50
C ASN A 59 12.76 1.14 0.48
N MET A 60 12.94 1.50 -0.78
CA MET A 60 13.08 0.54 -1.88
C MET A 60 14.11 1.05 -2.89
N PRO A 61 14.78 0.16 -3.63
CA PRO A 61 15.69 0.59 -4.69
C PRO A 61 14.93 1.14 -5.90
N VAL A 62 15.60 1.79 -6.80
CA VAL A 62 15.12 2.34 -8.07
C VAL A 62 14.15 3.49 -7.85
N MET A 63 13.01 3.25 -7.24
CA MET A 63 12.05 4.28 -6.88
C MET A 63 11.46 3.93 -5.52
N ASP A 64 11.70 4.78 -4.52
CA ASP A 64 11.20 4.55 -3.17
C ASP A 64 9.71 4.88 -3.05
N GLY A 65 9.15 4.60 -1.86
CA GLY A 65 7.74 4.78 -1.63
C GLY A 65 7.28 6.22 -1.67
N LEU A 66 8.13 7.17 -1.26
CA LEU A 66 7.77 8.59 -1.30
C LEU A 66 7.64 9.07 -2.74
N GLU A 67 8.59 8.72 -3.58
CA GLU A 67 8.56 9.08 -5.00
C GLU A 67 7.38 8.40 -5.69
N PHE A 68 7.12 7.14 -5.35
CA PHE A 68 5.98 6.41 -5.90
C PHE A 68 4.66 7.14 -5.61
N VAL A 69 4.45 7.56 -4.36
CA VAL A 69 3.22 8.26 -3.98
C VAL A 69 3.09 9.58 -4.74
N LYS A 70 4.20 10.31 -4.93
CA LYS A 70 4.19 11.53 -5.73
C LYS A 70 3.78 11.26 -7.17
N GLN A 71 4.29 10.18 -7.76
CA GLN A 71 3.98 9.81 -9.14
C GLN A 71 2.53 9.38 -9.31
N LEU A 72 1.91 8.83 -8.26
CA LEU A 72 0.53 8.37 -8.32
C LEU A 72 -0.47 9.47 -8.67
N SER A 73 -0.17 10.72 -8.34
CA SER A 73 -1.08 11.82 -8.64
C SER A 73 -1.29 11.98 -10.14
N GLY A 74 -0.37 11.50 -10.97
CA GLY A 74 -0.48 11.52 -12.41
C GLY A 74 -1.03 10.23 -13.04
N VAL A 75 -1.39 9.25 -12.22
CA VAL A 75 -1.88 7.96 -12.71
C VAL A 75 -3.40 7.91 -12.60
N GLU A 76 -4.06 7.93 -13.73
CA GLU A 76 -5.53 7.97 -13.79
C GLU A 76 -6.15 6.73 -13.14
N GLN A 77 -5.56 5.55 -13.35
CA GLN A 77 -6.07 4.28 -12.83
C GLN A 77 -5.98 4.20 -11.30
N ALA A 78 -5.14 5.04 -10.68
CA ALA A 78 -4.97 5.07 -9.24
C ALA A 78 -5.74 6.19 -8.56
N ARG A 79 -6.54 6.94 -9.30
CA ARG A 79 -7.30 8.05 -8.73
C ARG A 79 -8.27 7.55 -7.67
N GLY A 80 -8.17 8.12 -6.47
CA GLY A 80 -9.04 7.74 -5.37
C GLY A 80 -8.66 6.45 -4.66
N VAL A 81 -7.63 5.74 -5.12
CA VAL A 81 -7.19 4.50 -4.48
C VAL A 81 -6.38 4.86 -3.23
N PRO A 82 -6.77 4.34 -2.06
CA PRO A 82 -6.00 4.62 -0.84
C PRO A 82 -4.65 3.94 -0.84
N VAL A 83 -3.62 4.68 -0.40
CA VAL A 83 -2.26 4.16 -0.24
C VAL A 83 -1.91 4.18 1.24
N VAL A 84 -1.51 3.03 1.76
CA VAL A 84 -1.06 2.91 3.14
C VAL A 84 0.44 2.57 3.10
N MET A 85 1.24 3.40 3.76
CA MET A 85 2.69 3.17 3.84
C MET A 85 2.99 2.14 4.91
N ILE A 86 3.97 1.29 4.65
CA ILE A 86 4.45 0.31 5.64
C ILE A 86 5.92 0.61 5.87
N THR A 87 6.31 0.86 7.11
CA THR A 87 7.66 1.30 7.44
C THR A 87 8.22 0.58 8.66
N THR A 88 9.52 0.28 8.64
CA THR A 88 10.21 -0.33 9.78
C THR A 88 10.55 0.70 10.85
N GLU A 89 10.70 1.95 10.46
CA GLU A 89 11.07 3.00 11.39
C GLU A 89 9.99 4.07 11.45
N GLY A 90 9.69 4.48 12.66
CA GLY A 90 8.86 5.65 12.84
C GLY A 90 9.64 6.91 12.54
N SER A 91 10.21 7.02 11.35
CA SER A 91 10.75 8.28 10.90
C SER A 91 9.57 9.19 10.63
N GLU A 92 9.23 9.99 11.61
CA GLU A 92 8.07 10.87 11.52
C GLU A 92 8.14 11.78 10.30
N SER A 93 9.35 12.21 9.93
CA SER A 93 9.51 13.08 8.77
C SER A 93 9.11 12.37 7.47
N HIS A 94 9.46 11.10 7.31
CA HIS A 94 9.08 10.32 6.12
C HIS A 94 7.58 10.08 6.08
N VAL A 95 6.98 9.80 7.25
CA VAL A 95 5.54 9.59 7.34
C VAL A 95 4.79 10.88 6.98
N VAL A 96 5.23 12.01 7.53
CA VAL A 96 4.63 13.31 7.22
C VAL A 96 4.75 13.61 5.72
N GLN A 97 5.90 13.34 5.12
CA GLN A 97 6.09 13.55 3.69
C GLN A 97 5.15 12.68 2.87
N ALA A 98 5.00 11.41 3.24
CA ALA A 98 4.11 10.49 2.54
C ALA A 98 2.66 10.96 2.61
N LEU A 99 2.21 11.36 3.80
CA LEU A 99 0.85 11.87 3.98
C LEU A 99 0.63 13.16 3.18
N SER A 100 1.63 14.04 3.15
CA SER A 100 1.56 15.28 2.35
C SER A 100 1.48 15.00 0.86
N CYS A 101 2.02 13.87 0.41
CA CYS A 101 2.01 13.48 -1.01
C CYS A 101 0.75 12.70 -1.39
N GLY A 102 -0.11 12.39 -0.44
CA GLY A 102 -1.38 11.73 -0.74
C GLY A 102 -1.60 10.38 -0.10
N ALA A 103 -0.63 9.83 0.66
CA ALA A 103 -0.85 8.59 1.41
C ALA A 103 -1.94 8.83 2.46
N ARG A 104 -2.77 7.82 2.67
CA ARG A 104 -3.91 7.91 3.57
C ARG A 104 -3.62 7.39 4.97
N GLY A 105 -2.49 6.72 5.17
CA GLY A 105 -2.11 6.20 6.47
C GLY A 105 -0.78 5.50 6.43
N TYR A 106 -0.36 4.98 7.58
CA TYR A 106 0.87 4.21 7.66
C TYR A 106 0.75 3.13 8.74
N ILE A 107 1.49 2.05 8.55
CA ILE A 107 1.57 0.94 9.50
C ILE A 107 3.04 0.70 9.78
N ARG A 108 3.40 0.56 11.07
CA ARG A 108 4.78 0.34 11.48
C ARG A 108 5.07 -1.17 11.54
N LYS A 109 6.19 -1.58 11.00
CA LYS A 109 6.69 -2.95 11.15
C LYS A 109 7.42 -3.08 12.48
N PRO A 110 7.28 -4.18 13.22
CA PRO A 110 6.36 -5.29 12.98
C PRO A 110 4.92 -4.91 13.31
N PHE A 111 3.98 -5.53 12.64
CA PHE A 111 2.57 -5.21 12.83
C PHE A 111 1.76 -6.48 13.09
N THR A 112 0.56 -6.29 13.65
CA THR A 112 -0.40 -7.37 13.85
C THR A 112 -1.55 -7.25 12.85
N PRO A 113 -2.30 -8.32 12.60
CA PRO A 113 -3.50 -8.22 11.76
C PRO A 113 -4.50 -7.20 12.28
N ASP A 114 -4.61 -7.03 13.60
CA ASP A 114 -5.51 -6.02 14.18
C ASP A 114 -5.09 -4.61 13.81
N GLN A 115 -3.80 -4.32 13.80
CA GLN A 115 -3.28 -3.02 13.39
C GLN A 115 -3.56 -2.76 11.91
N VAL A 116 -3.40 -3.78 11.08
CA VAL A 116 -3.73 -3.68 9.66
C VAL A 116 -5.21 -3.38 9.48
N LYS A 117 -6.06 -4.09 10.22
CA LYS A 117 -7.50 -3.88 10.18
C LYS A 117 -7.86 -2.44 10.55
N GLU A 118 -7.29 -1.93 11.65
CA GLU A 118 -7.57 -0.56 12.12
C GLU A 118 -7.23 0.50 11.07
N HIS A 119 -6.13 0.32 10.35
CA HIS A 119 -5.67 1.33 9.39
C HIS A 119 -6.31 1.18 8.00
N VAL A 120 -6.68 -0.03 7.63
CA VAL A 120 -7.13 -0.33 6.27
C VAL A 120 -8.64 -0.33 6.12
N MET A 121 -9.36 -0.94 7.07
CA MET A 121 -10.82 -1.07 6.94
C MET A 121 -11.56 0.26 6.80
N PRO A 122 -11.23 1.29 7.58
CA PRO A 122 -11.91 2.58 7.41
C PRO A 122 -11.71 3.18 6.02
N LEU A 123 -10.53 2.97 5.42
CA LEU A 123 -10.24 3.49 4.09
C LEU A 123 -11.05 2.77 3.02
N LEU A 124 -11.21 1.46 3.15
CA LEU A 124 -12.01 0.67 2.22
C LEU A 124 -13.49 1.03 2.35
N ALA A 125 -13.98 1.24 3.56
CA ALA A 125 -15.35 1.64 3.81
C ALA A 125 -15.65 3.01 3.20
N ALA A 126 -14.70 3.95 3.28
CA ALA A 126 -14.87 5.29 2.74
C ALA A 126 -14.96 5.29 1.21
N ASN A 127 -14.39 4.27 0.55
CA ASN A 127 -14.34 4.18 -0.91
C ASN A 127 -15.39 3.23 -1.49
N SER A 128 -16.23 2.68 -0.66
CA SER A 128 -17.25 1.73 -1.13
C SER A 128 -18.55 2.40 -1.49
#